data_35eca09bb4f022216e2cd3dec2f6b2e5
#
_entry.id   35eca09bb4f022216e2cd3dec2f6b2e5
#
_cell.length_a   1.000
_cell.length_b   1.000
_cell.length_c   1.000
_cell.angle_alpha   90.00
_cell.angle_beta   90.00
_cell.angle_gamma   90.00
#
_symmetry.space_group_name_H-M   'P 1'
#
loop_
_entity.id
_entity.type
_entity.pdbx_description
1 polymer ?
#
loop_
_entity_poly.entity_id
_entity_poly.type
_entity_poly.pdbx_seq_one_letter_code
_entity_poly.pdbx_strand_id
1 'polypeptide(L)'
;MFKRVALSTLFISSLAHCALAGAIENTNNNVTPELTSSFIQNQVQQNMSIGRAIKSIVRHYPQEAASIIDTALDLYPEQYKEIIHAAISAQPTLTEEVVTMALRKGISSCTSIVETAINADPSYVDFVVTAAANSTPSELDEIVRIAVVTEPDSADYIVQSLAKEHPSKLVEILTSAIGAVPLVGEYVVEALLASFPNDAEIVITTAVRESSAQREQVKKIIETGQNSGISNENLEKYATNGGATAEEVAQALDKN
;
A
#
# COMPACT_ATOMS: atom_id res chain seq x y z
N MET A 1 -5.68 57.08 -74.53
CA MET A 1 -4.52 57.93 -74.66
C MET A 1 -3.37 57.27 -73.91
N PHE A 2 -2.38 56.86 -74.68
CA PHE A 2 -0.97 56.85 -74.48
C PHE A 2 -0.39 56.24 -73.18
N LYS A 3 0.27 55.09 -73.34
CA LYS A 3 1.74 54.86 -73.62
C LYS A 3 2.50 54.77 -72.27
N ARG A 4 3.42 53.93 -71.99
CA ARG A 4 4.41 53.01 -72.57
C ARG A 4 5.08 52.32 -71.40
N VAL A 5 5.25 51.03 -71.37
CA VAL A 5 6.46 50.26 -71.71
C VAL A 5 7.79 50.79 -71.12
N ALA A 6 8.37 49.97 -70.25
CA ALA A 6 9.79 49.62 -70.18
C ALA A 6 9.97 48.53 -69.11
N LEU A 7 10.24 47.44 -69.42
CA LEU A 7 11.31 46.46 -69.58
C LEU A 7 12.61 46.90 -68.89
N SER A 8 13.05 46.12 -67.89
CA SER A 8 14.47 45.74 -67.76
C SER A 8 14.70 44.90 -66.49
N THR A 9 15.11 43.74 -66.75
CA THR A 9 16.30 42.96 -66.38
C THR A 9 16.38 42.31 -65.03
N LEU A 10 16.37 40.98 -65.18
CA LEU A 10 16.96 39.93 -64.35
C LEU A 10 18.09 40.42 -63.44
N PHE A 11 18.00 40.01 -62.18
CA PHE A 11 19.12 39.47 -61.42
C PHE A 11 18.70 38.27 -60.63
N ILE A 12 19.12 37.10 -61.10
CA ILE A 12 19.10 35.83 -60.47
C ILE A 12 20.21 35.89 -59.41
N SER A 13 19.82 35.92 -58.12
CA SER A 13 20.73 35.66 -57.04
C SER A 13 20.25 34.47 -56.29
N SER A 14 20.79 33.32 -56.64
CA SER A 14 20.67 32.05 -56.00
C SER A 14 21.36 32.10 -54.64
N LEU A 15 20.61 32.27 -53.58
CA LEU A 15 21.06 32.01 -52.23
C LEU A 15 20.44 30.69 -51.79
N ALA A 16 21.25 29.63 -51.93
CA ALA A 16 21.00 28.33 -51.32
C ALA A 16 20.96 28.52 -49.80
N HIS A 17 19.75 28.57 -49.22
CA HIS A 17 19.58 28.37 -47.81
C HIS A 17 19.65 26.87 -47.56
N CYS A 18 20.80 26.40 -47.11
CA CYS A 18 20.89 25.14 -46.39
C CYS A 18 19.97 25.23 -45.16
N ALA A 19 18.78 24.71 -45.29
CA ALA A 19 17.98 24.34 -44.14
C ALA A 19 18.70 23.14 -43.45
N LEU A 20 19.53 23.45 -42.45
CA LEU A 20 19.83 22.48 -41.41
C LEU A 20 18.52 22.21 -40.69
N ALA A 21 17.75 21.28 -41.19
CA ALA A 21 16.78 20.58 -40.39
C ALA A 21 17.62 19.80 -39.37
N GLY A 22 17.86 20.41 -38.22
CA GLY A 22 18.29 19.68 -37.04
C GLY A 22 17.23 18.63 -36.76
N ALA A 23 17.54 17.39 -37.13
CA ALA A 23 16.84 16.25 -36.58
C ALA A 23 16.97 16.40 -35.06
N ILE A 24 15.87 16.78 -34.41
CA ILE A 24 15.71 16.52 -33.00
C ILE A 24 15.64 14.99 -32.94
N GLU A 25 16.79 14.36 -32.78
CA GLU A 25 16.84 13.00 -32.29
C GLU A 25 16.11 13.05 -30.96
N ASN A 26 14.89 12.53 -30.98
CA ASN A 26 14.16 12.14 -29.82
C ASN A 26 14.98 10.99 -29.24
N THR A 27 16.01 11.33 -28.46
CA THR A 27 16.70 10.38 -27.61
C THR A 27 15.66 9.94 -26.59
N ASN A 28 14.88 8.91 -26.98
CA ASN A 28 14.31 8.02 -26.01
C ASN A 28 15.49 7.58 -25.15
N ASN A 29 15.61 8.18 -23.97
CA ASN A 29 16.53 7.77 -22.94
C ASN A 29 16.06 6.41 -22.41
N ASN A 30 16.20 5.38 -23.24
CA ASN A 30 16.25 4.01 -22.79
C ASN A 30 17.58 3.87 -22.05
N VAL A 31 17.58 4.28 -20.77
CA VAL A 31 18.67 3.97 -19.85
C VAL A 31 18.76 2.45 -19.85
N THR A 32 19.84 1.92 -20.45
CA THR A 32 19.98 0.46 -20.49
C THR A 32 20.17 -0.07 -19.07
N PRO A 33 19.68 -1.27 -18.76
CA PRO A 33 19.85 -1.88 -17.43
C PRO A 33 21.31 -1.89 -16.96
N GLU A 34 22.24 -2.02 -17.89
CA GLU A 34 23.69 -2.01 -17.62
C GLU A 34 24.20 -0.64 -17.16
N LEU A 35 23.72 0.46 -17.76
CA LEU A 35 24.05 1.82 -17.32
C LEU A 35 23.46 2.11 -15.93
N THR A 36 22.25 1.65 -15.68
CA THR A 36 21.60 1.80 -14.38
C THR A 36 22.38 1.03 -13.31
N SER A 37 22.80 -0.21 -13.58
CA SER A 37 23.58 -1.03 -12.66
C SER A 37 24.91 -0.38 -12.28
N SER A 38 25.67 0.09 -13.28
CA SER A 38 26.95 0.79 -13.06
C SER A 38 26.78 2.08 -12.26
N PHE A 39 25.70 2.81 -12.53
CA PHE A 39 25.37 4.02 -11.79
C PHE A 39 25.07 3.73 -10.32
N ILE A 40 24.22 2.73 -10.04
CA ILE A 40 23.89 2.33 -8.67
C ILE A 40 25.14 1.88 -7.92
N GLN A 41 25.97 1.02 -8.51
CA GLN A 41 27.22 0.55 -7.92
C GLN A 41 28.16 1.69 -7.53
N ASN A 42 28.35 2.66 -8.44
CA ASN A 42 29.15 3.85 -8.16
C ASN A 42 28.55 4.69 -7.02
N GLN A 43 27.24 4.86 -6.98
CA GLN A 43 26.56 5.61 -5.91
C GLN A 43 26.69 4.88 -4.55
N VAL A 44 26.61 3.55 -4.53
CA VAL A 44 26.81 2.76 -3.31
C VAL A 44 28.22 2.92 -2.77
N GLN A 45 29.23 2.88 -3.66
CA GLN A 45 30.63 3.09 -3.26
C GLN A 45 30.85 4.49 -2.68
N GLN A 46 30.27 5.53 -3.29
CA GLN A 46 30.39 6.91 -2.82
C GLN A 46 29.66 7.15 -1.49
N ASN A 47 28.51 6.53 -1.28
CA ASN A 47 27.65 6.76 -0.12
C ASN A 47 27.92 5.78 1.04
N MET A 48 28.78 4.78 0.85
CA MET A 48 29.16 3.76 1.84
C MET A 48 28.00 2.88 2.36
N SER A 49 26.75 3.02 1.83
CA SER A 49 25.65 2.10 2.07
C SER A 49 24.60 2.21 0.96
N ILE A 50 23.94 1.07 0.69
CA ILE A 50 22.87 1.01 -0.33
C ILE A 50 21.69 1.91 0.06
N GLY A 51 21.27 1.92 1.32
CA GLY A 51 20.15 2.75 1.77
C GLY A 51 20.39 4.25 1.53
N ARG A 52 21.59 4.75 1.83
CA ARG A 52 21.94 6.16 1.55
C ARG A 52 22.01 6.46 0.06
N ALA A 53 22.56 5.54 -0.72
CA ALA A 53 22.61 5.67 -2.18
C ALA A 53 21.19 5.74 -2.76
N ILE A 54 20.31 4.78 -2.44
CA ILE A 54 18.91 4.76 -2.89
C ILE A 54 18.17 6.03 -2.48
N LYS A 55 18.26 6.44 -1.22
CA LYS A 55 17.62 7.67 -0.73
C LYS A 55 18.07 8.91 -1.51
N SER A 56 19.35 9.01 -1.83
CA SER A 56 19.91 10.09 -2.63
C SER A 56 19.40 10.05 -4.07
N ILE A 57 19.45 8.88 -4.70
CA ILE A 57 19.05 8.69 -6.10
C ILE A 57 17.55 8.97 -6.28
N VAL A 58 16.69 8.38 -5.46
CA VAL A 58 15.22 8.57 -5.53
C VAL A 58 14.84 10.04 -5.42
N ARG A 59 15.52 10.81 -4.56
CA ARG A 59 15.27 12.25 -4.42
C ARG A 59 15.71 13.08 -5.61
N HIS A 60 16.78 12.69 -6.29
CA HIS A 60 17.32 13.44 -7.43
C HIS A 60 16.72 13.02 -8.76
N TYR A 61 16.26 11.75 -8.86
CA TYR A 61 15.73 11.15 -10.09
C TYR A 61 14.37 10.49 -9.82
N PRO A 62 13.35 11.26 -9.40
CA PRO A 62 12.06 10.70 -9.01
C PRO A 62 11.31 10.00 -10.16
N GLN A 63 11.58 10.39 -11.42
CA GLN A 63 10.94 9.78 -12.59
C GLN A 63 11.51 8.39 -12.93
N GLU A 64 12.77 8.15 -12.59
CA GLU A 64 13.47 6.89 -12.82
C GLU A 64 13.52 6.02 -11.58
N ALA A 65 12.95 6.48 -10.46
CA ALA A 65 13.06 5.85 -9.14
C ALA A 65 12.66 4.37 -9.16
N ALA A 66 11.53 4.04 -9.77
CA ALA A 66 11.04 2.65 -9.86
C ALA A 66 12.03 1.73 -10.58
N SER A 67 12.54 2.13 -11.73
CA SER A 67 13.54 1.36 -12.50
C SER A 67 14.86 1.18 -11.73
N ILE A 68 15.25 2.21 -11.00
CA ILE A 68 16.48 2.19 -10.18
C ILE A 68 16.30 1.25 -9.00
N ILE A 69 15.15 1.29 -8.32
CA ILE A 69 14.83 0.40 -7.20
C ILE A 69 14.77 -1.05 -7.68
N ASP A 70 14.11 -1.31 -8.83
CA ASP A 70 14.04 -2.64 -9.44
C ASP A 70 15.42 -3.23 -9.67
N THR A 71 16.32 -2.43 -10.29
CA THR A 71 17.71 -2.83 -10.53
C THR A 71 18.50 -3.01 -9.23
N ALA A 72 18.27 -2.15 -8.23
CA ALA A 72 18.94 -2.25 -6.94
C ALA A 72 18.56 -3.53 -6.18
N LEU A 73 17.29 -3.94 -6.24
CA LEU A 73 16.82 -5.19 -5.65
C LEU A 73 17.43 -6.42 -6.34
N ASP A 74 17.70 -6.34 -7.66
CA ASP A 74 18.42 -7.41 -8.38
C ASP A 74 19.92 -7.48 -8.00
N LEU A 75 20.56 -6.32 -7.86
CA LEU A 75 21.99 -6.26 -7.54
C LEU A 75 22.31 -6.60 -6.07
N TYR A 76 21.37 -6.27 -5.17
CA TYR A 76 21.59 -6.37 -3.72
C TYR A 76 20.39 -7.03 -3.01
N PRO A 77 19.96 -8.24 -3.40
CA PRO A 77 18.76 -8.88 -2.84
C PRO A 77 18.86 -9.09 -1.32
N GLU A 78 20.04 -9.37 -0.77
CA GLU A 78 20.23 -9.53 0.67
C GLU A 78 20.03 -8.23 1.47
N GLN A 79 20.10 -7.08 0.80
CA GLN A 79 19.94 -5.76 1.40
C GLN A 79 18.56 -5.14 1.10
N TYR A 80 17.59 -5.96 0.74
CA TYR A 80 16.24 -5.52 0.36
C TYR A 80 15.57 -4.62 1.41
N LYS A 81 15.79 -4.91 2.70
CA LYS A 81 15.23 -4.10 3.79
C LYS A 81 15.70 -2.65 3.73
N GLU A 82 17.01 -2.45 3.53
CA GLU A 82 17.57 -1.11 3.40
C GLU A 82 17.07 -0.40 2.14
N ILE A 83 16.92 -1.13 1.04
CA ILE A 83 16.44 -0.59 -0.25
C ILE A 83 14.97 -0.17 -0.12
N ILE A 84 14.09 -1.06 0.35
CA ILE A 84 12.66 -0.80 0.53
C ILE A 84 12.46 0.39 1.48
N HIS A 85 13.09 0.35 2.65
CA HIS A 85 12.99 1.41 3.64
C HIS A 85 13.47 2.76 3.09
N ALA A 86 14.60 2.78 2.40
CA ALA A 86 15.17 4.01 1.83
C ALA A 86 14.28 4.59 0.70
N ALA A 87 13.73 3.71 -0.15
CA ALA A 87 12.86 4.09 -1.25
C ALA A 87 11.55 4.72 -0.75
N ILE A 88 10.84 4.02 0.13
CA ILE A 88 9.55 4.47 0.69
C ILE A 88 9.75 5.75 1.52
N SER A 89 10.75 5.79 2.43
CA SER A 89 11.05 7.00 3.21
C SER A 89 11.50 8.20 2.38
N ALA A 90 12.02 7.98 1.17
CA ALA A 90 12.40 9.07 0.27
C ALA A 90 11.23 9.57 -0.57
N GLN A 91 10.37 8.66 -1.03
CA GLN A 91 9.20 8.94 -1.86
C GLN A 91 8.06 7.96 -1.52
N PRO A 92 7.24 8.28 -0.51
CA PRO A 92 6.16 7.41 -0.04
C PRO A 92 5.13 7.03 -1.12
N THR A 93 4.95 7.85 -2.13
CA THR A 93 4.06 7.55 -3.27
C THR A 93 4.47 6.33 -4.09
N LEU A 94 5.68 5.80 -3.89
CA LEU A 94 6.16 4.57 -4.53
C LEU A 94 5.87 3.31 -3.71
N THR A 95 5.22 3.41 -2.55
CA THR A 95 5.00 2.29 -1.63
C THR A 95 4.39 1.07 -2.33
N GLU A 96 3.27 1.25 -3.02
CA GLU A 96 2.57 0.16 -3.74
C GLU A 96 3.48 -0.51 -4.78
N GLU A 97 4.18 0.31 -5.58
CA GLU A 97 5.07 -0.19 -6.65
C GLU A 97 6.27 -0.93 -6.07
N VAL A 98 6.89 -0.41 -5.01
CA VAL A 98 8.05 -1.03 -4.34
C VAL A 98 7.67 -2.37 -3.70
N VAL A 99 6.53 -2.44 -3.01
CA VAL A 99 6.04 -3.67 -2.38
C VAL A 99 5.72 -4.72 -3.45
N THR A 100 4.96 -4.35 -4.49
CA THR A 100 4.62 -5.24 -5.60
C THR A 100 5.87 -5.78 -6.29
N MET A 101 6.85 -4.93 -6.53
CA MET A 101 8.13 -5.27 -7.16
C MET A 101 8.92 -6.26 -6.31
N ALA A 102 9.06 -6.01 -5.01
CA ALA A 102 9.79 -6.86 -4.08
C ALA A 102 9.15 -8.27 -3.97
N LEU A 103 7.81 -8.32 -3.87
CA LEU A 103 7.05 -9.58 -3.83
C LEU A 103 7.19 -10.37 -5.13
N ARG A 104 7.03 -9.71 -6.28
CA ARG A 104 7.18 -10.34 -7.60
C ARG A 104 8.57 -10.94 -7.82
N LYS A 105 9.62 -10.30 -7.29
CA LYS A 105 10.99 -10.81 -7.36
C LYS A 105 11.25 -11.98 -6.42
N GLY A 106 10.40 -12.21 -5.42
CA GLY A 106 10.57 -13.29 -4.46
C GLY A 106 11.84 -13.20 -3.62
N ILE A 107 12.30 -11.99 -3.37
CA ILE A 107 13.58 -11.73 -2.66
C ILE A 107 13.50 -12.06 -1.17
N SER A 108 12.29 -12.15 -0.60
CA SER A 108 12.05 -12.53 0.79
C SER A 108 10.61 -13.00 0.98
N SER A 109 10.25 -13.40 2.21
CA SER A 109 8.86 -13.71 2.55
C SER A 109 7.96 -12.48 2.45
N CYS A 110 6.69 -12.69 2.12
CA CYS A 110 5.67 -11.64 2.08
C CYS A 110 5.63 -10.87 3.41
N THR A 111 5.59 -11.58 4.53
CA THR A 111 5.56 -10.98 5.87
C THR A 111 6.74 -10.04 6.13
N SER A 112 7.96 -10.43 5.72
CA SER A 112 9.14 -9.58 5.93
C SER A 112 9.17 -8.35 5.04
N ILE A 113 8.63 -8.44 3.82
CA ILE A 113 8.49 -7.30 2.90
C ILE A 113 7.43 -6.33 3.44
N VAL A 114 6.27 -6.84 3.86
CA VAL A 114 5.18 -6.04 4.44
C VAL A 114 5.64 -5.32 5.70
N GLU A 115 6.24 -6.03 6.66
CA GLU A 115 6.79 -5.43 7.89
C GLU A 115 7.81 -4.31 7.58
N THR A 116 8.72 -4.57 6.65
CA THR A 116 9.74 -3.58 6.25
C THR A 116 9.12 -2.34 5.63
N ALA A 117 8.11 -2.51 4.79
CA ALA A 117 7.43 -1.40 4.13
C ALA A 117 6.60 -0.55 5.09
N ILE A 118 5.86 -1.18 6.02
CA ILE A 118 5.10 -0.47 7.07
C ILE A 118 6.05 0.33 7.97
N ASN A 119 7.15 -0.28 8.42
CA ASN A 119 8.16 0.41 9.25
C ASN A 119 8.87 1.56 8.53
N ALA A 120 8.86 1.59 7.20
CA ALA A 120 9.44 2.69 6.42
C ALA A 120 8.57 3.96 6.46
N ASP A 121 7.26 3.80 6.35
CA ASP A 121 6.26 4.86 6.54
C ASP A 121 4.89 4.26 6.93
N PRO A 122 4.54 4.23 8.24
CA PRO A 122 3.27 3.68 8.71
C PRO A 122 2.03 4.36 8.13
N SER A 123 2.14 5.63 7.72
CA SER A 123 1.02 6.38 7.12
C SER A 123 0.55 5.81 5.77
N TYR A 124 1.34 4.91 5.17
CA TYR A 124 1.04 4.24 3.90
C TYR A 124 0.70 2.75 4.07
N VAL A 125 0.29 2.34 5.28
CA VAL A 125 -0.01 0.94 5.60
C VAL A 125 -1.08 0.34 4.69
N ASP A 126 -2.11 1.08 4.32
CA ASP A 126 -3.17 0.65 3.41
C ASP A 126 -2.62 0.31 2.01
N PHE A 127 -1.73 1.12 1.46
CA PHE A 127 -1.06 0.83 0.19
C PHE A 127 -0.18 -0.41 0.28
N VAL A 128 0.50 -0.63 1.42
CA VAL A 128 1.31 -1.82 1.64
C VAL A 128 0.46 -3.09 1.64
N VAL A 129 -0.63 -3.11 2.45
CA VAL A 129 -1.45 -4.31 2.58
C VAL A 129 -2.25 -4.61 1.31
N THR A 130 -2.73 -3.58 0.62
CA THR A 130 -3.40 -3.70 -0.68
C THR A 130 -2.46 -4.28 -1.74
N ALA A 131 -1.26 -3.73 -1.88
CA ALA A 131 -0.26 -4.24 -2.82
C ALA A 131 0.13 -5.70 -2.52
N ALA A 132 0.29 -6.04 -1.23
CA ALA A 132 0.62 -7.38 -0.81
C ALA A 132 -0.53 -8.38 -1.08
N ALA A 133 -1.76 -8.04 -0.70
CA ALA A 133 -2.93 -8.89 -0.91
C ALA A 133 -3.21 -9.15 -2.41
N ASN A 134 -3.00 -8.14 -3.25
CA ASN A 134 -3.12 -8.28 -4.71
C ASN A 134 -1.98 -9.12 -5.33
N SER A 135 -0.78 -9.05 -4.75
CA SER A 135 0.38 -9.79 -5.24
C SER A 135 0.39 -11.25 -4.77
N THR A 136 -0.05 -11.50 -3.54
CA THR A 136 -0.04 -12.82 -2.89
C THR A 136 -1.37 -13.12 -2.17
N PRO A 137 -2.49 -13.25 -2.91
CA PRO A 137 -3.83 -13.38 -2.30
C PRO A 137 -4.01 -14.65 -1.45
N SER A 138 -3.16 -15.65 -1.64
CA SER A 138 -3.14 -16.87 -0.81
C SER A 138 -2.55 -16.67 0.58
N GLU A 139 -1.88 -15.55 0.84
CA GLU A 139 -1.24 -15.20 2.11
C GLU A 139 -1.99 -14.07 2.83
N LEU A 140 -3.26 -13.84 2.51
CA LEU A 140 -4.04 -12.71 3.03
C LEU A 140 -4.11 -12.71 4.56
N ASP A 141 -4.30 -13.86 5.18
CA ASP A 141 -4.31 -14.03 6.63
C ASP A 141 -2.99 -13.61 7.28
N GLU A 142 -1.86 -14.02 6.71
CA GLU A 142 -0.53 -13.63 7.18
C GLU A 142 -0.26 -12.13 6.96
N ILE A 143 -0.72 -11.56 5.84
CA ILE A 143 -0.61 -10.13 5.55
C ILE A 143 -1.36 -9.32 6.59
N VAL A 144 -2.62 -9.68 6.88
CA VAL A 144 -3.42 -9.02 7.92
C VAL A 144 -2.74 -9.13 9.28
N ARG A 145 -2.31 -10.34 9.65
CA ARG A 145 -1.67 -10.62 10.93
C ARG A 145 -0.42 -9.77 11.13
N ILE A 146 0.51 -9.78 10.16
CA ILE A 146 1.75 -9.02 10.28
C ILE A 146 1.50 -7.51 10.28
N ALA A 147 0.58 -7.02 9.45
CA ALA A 147 0.26 -5.60 9.37
C ALA A 147 -0.32 -5.07 10.70
N VAL A 148 -1.30 -5.78 11.28
CA VAL A 148 -1.93 -5.39 12.56
C VAL A 148 -0.96 -5.52 13.73
N VAL A 149 -0.04 -6.48 13.71
CA VAL A 149 1.02 -6.59 14.74
C VAL A 149 2.05 -5.45 14.62
N THR A 150 2.38 -5.06 13.39
CA THR A 150 3.40 -4.01 13.13
C THR A 150 2.83 -2.62 13.40
N GLU A 151 1.56 -2.38 13.04
CA GLU A 151 0.88 -1.09 13.19
C GLU A 151 -0.54 -1.27 13.75
N PRO A 152 -0.67 -1.62 15.06
CA PRO A 152 -1.97 -1.89 15.67
C PRO A 152 -2.88 -0.66 15.76
N ASP A 153 -2.32 0.54 15.80
CA ASP A 153 -3.08 1.79 15.83
C ASP A 153 -3.81 2.08 14.50
N SER A 154 -3.44 1.39 13.43
CA SER A 154 -4.08 1.46 12.11
C SER A 154 -4.90 0.22 11.76
N ALA A 155 -5.21 -0.65 12.75
CA ALA A 155 -5.91 -1.91 12.50
C ALA A 155 -7.28 -1.73 11.85
N ASP A 156 -8.01 -0.69 12.19
CA ASP A 156 -9.29 -0.30 11.58
C ASP A 156 -9.14 -0.01 10.09
N TYR A 157 -8.13 0.78 9.72
CA TYR A 157 -7.80 1.07 8.32
C TYR A 157 -7.38 -0.16 7.55
N ILE A 158 -6.48 -0.98 8.11
CA ILE A 158 -5.98 -2.21 7.50
C ILE A 158 -7.16 -3.13 7.16
N VAL A 159 -8.01 -3.40 8.15
CA VAL A 159 -9.13 -4.33 8.00
C VAL A 159 -10.20 -3.77 7.06
N GLN A 160 -10.52 -2.48 7.19
CA GLN A 160 -11.50 -1.83 6.33
C GLN A 160 -11.06 -1.82 4.85
N SER A 161 -9.80 -1.48 4.58
CA SER A 161 -9.25 -1.43 3.22
C SER A 161 -9.30 -2.81 2.56
N LEU A 162 -8.76 -3.82 3.25
CA LEU A 162 -8.76 -5.20 2.73
C LEU A 162 -10.16 -5.79 2.59
N ALA A 163 -11.09 -5.52 3.53
CA ALA A 163 -12.46 -6.00 3.42
C ALA A 163 -13.24 -5.35 2.27
N LYS A 164 -12.96 -4.09 1.94
CA LYS A 164 -13.55 -3.43 0.76
C LYS A 164 -13.07 -4.03 -0.55
N GLU A 165 -11.81 -4.42 -0.64
CA GLU A 165 -11.23 -5.04 -1.84
C GLU A 165 -11.57 -6.52 -1.95
N HIS A 166 -11.68 -7.21 -0.81
CA HIS A 166 -11.94 -8.64 -0.71
C HIS A 166 -13.18 -8.95 0.14
N PRO A 167 -14.41 -8.51 -0.22
CA PRO A 167 -15.60 -8.66 0.63
C PRO A 167 -15.93 -10.11 1.00
N SER A 168 -15.63 -11.04 0.10
CA SER A 168 -15.81 -12.48 0.34
C SER A 168 -14.88 -13.07 1.42
N LYS A 169 -13.85 -12.31 1.81
CA LYS A 169 -12.84 -12.66 2.80
C LYS A 169 -13.02 -11.96 4.15
N LEU A 170 -14.14 -11.25 4.35
CA LEU A 170 -14.42 -10.47 5.55
C LEU A 170 -14.16 -11.25 6.85
N VAL A 171 -14.65 -12.49 6.94
CA VAL A 171 -14.47 -13.34 8.13
C VAL A 171 -12.99 -13.68 8.35
N GLU A 172 -12.27 -14.05 7.29
CA GLU A 172 -10.85 -14.39 7.35
C GLU A 172 -10.02 -13.18 7.81
N ILE A 173 -10.27 -12.00 7.23
CA ILE A 173 -9.60 -10.74 7.58
C ILE A 173 -9.84 -10.38 9.05
N LEU A 174 -11.10 -10.43 9.50
CA LEU A 174 -11.48 -10.12 10.88
C LEU A 174 -10.87 -11.09 11.88
N THR A 175 -10.93 -12.40 11.59
CA THR A 175 -10.32 -13.45 12.42
C THR A 175 -8.82 -13.24 12.56
N SER A 176 -8.12 -12.99 11.46
CA SER A 176 -6.66 -12.77 11.46
C SER A 176 -6.27 -11.52 12.26
N ALA A 177 -7.02 -10.43 12.13
CA ALA A 177 -6.73 -9.18 12.85
C ALA A 177 -6.93 -9.31 14.36
N ILE A 178 -8.10 -9.79 14.80
CA ILE A 178 -8.42 -9.94 16.24
C ILE A 178 -7.58 -11.07 16.85
N GLY A 179 -7.37 -12.17 16.12
CA GLY A 179 -6.51 -13.28 16.57
C GLY A 179 -5.06 -12.84 16.80
N ALA A 180 -4.55 -11.91 15.97
CA ALA A 180 -3.21 -11.38 16.13
C ALA A 180 -3.08 -10.39 17.30
N VAL A 181 -4.02 -9.44 17.41
CA VAL A 181 -4.04 -8.40 18.45
C VAL A 181 -5.48 -8.23 18.98
N PRO A 182 -5.90 -8.99 19.98
CA PRO A 182 -7.28 -8.94 20.48
C PRO A 182 -7.78 -7.57 20.92
N LEU A 183 -6.87 -6.70 21.35
CA LEU A 183 -7.20 -5.35 21.82
C LEU A 183 -7.72 -4.41 20.73
N VAL A 184 -7.49 -4.71 19.45
CA VAL A 184 -8.01 -3.90 18.32
C VAL A 184 -9.47 -4.22 18.00
N GLY A 185 -10.06 -5.25 18.62
CA GLY A 185 -11.40 -5.74 18.28
C GLY A 185 -12.48 -4.66 18.30
N GLU A 186 -12.46 -3.74 19.26
CA GLU A 186 -13.40 -2.62 19.36
C GLU A 186 -13.35 -1.73 18.11
N TYR A 187 -12.17 -1.24 17.74
CA TYR A 187 -11.97 -0.31 16.62
C TYR A 187 -12.24 -0.96 15.26
N VAL A 188 -11.79 -2.20 15.10
CA VAL A 188 -12.03 -2.99 13.89
C VAL A 188 -13.51 -3.25 13.67
N VAL A 189 -14.25 -3.60 14.73
CA VAL A 189 -15.69 -3.82 14.66
C VAL A 189 -16.42 -2.53 14.32
N GLU A 190 -16.08 -1.41 14.94
CA GLU A 190 -16.67 -0.10 14.62
C GLU A 190 -16.49 0.25 13.12
N ALA A 191 -15.26 0.13 12.60
CA ALA A 191 -14.95 0.42 11.21
C ALA A 191 -15.69 -0.50 10.22
N LEU A 192 -15.80 -1.79 10.55
CA LEU A 192 -16.52 -2.75 9.71
C LEU A 192 -18.02 -2.55 9.75
N LEU A 193 -18.64 -2.28 10.91
CA LEU A 193 -20.07 -1.98 10.99
C LEU A 193 -20.44 -0.71 10.22
N ALA A 194 -19.57 0.31 10.25
CA ALA A 194 -19.75 1.51 9.46
C ALA A 194 -19.69 1.25 7.95
N SER A 195 -18.83 0.35 7.51
CA SER A 195 -18.61 0.05 6.08
C SER A 195 -19.52 -1.05 5.53
N PHE A 196 -19.90 -2.01 6.36
CA PHE A 196 -20.67 -3.21 6.03
C PHE A 196 -21.85 -3.41 6.99
N PRO A 197 -22.82 -2.48 7.05
CA PRO A 197 -23.92 -2.55 8.00
C PRO A 197 -24.83 -3.78 7.82
N ASN A 198 -24.87 -4.36 6.61
CA ASN A 198 -25.62 -5.57 6.32
C ASN A 198 -24.97 -6.85 6.84
N ASP A 199 -23.68 -6.79 7.15
CA ASP A 199 -22.88 -7.92 7.64
C ASP A 199 -22.71 -7.92 9.17
N ALA A 200 -23.51 -7.11 9.88
CA ALA A 200 -23.40 -6.91 11.33
C ALA A 200 -23.43 -8.23 12.13
N GLU A 201 -24.30 -9.20 11.75
CA GLU A 201 -24.35 -10.53 12.39
C GLU A 201 -23.01 -11.24 12.30
N ILE A 202 -22.41 -11.27 11.11
CA ILE A 202 -21.12 -11.94 10.85
C ILE A 202 -19.98 -11.23 11.60
N VAL A 203 -19.97 -9.88 11.56
CA VAL A 203 -18.93 -9.09 12.21
C VAL A 203 -18.95 -9.29 13.73
N ILE A 204 -20.11 -9.10 14.38
CA ILE A 204 -20.23 -9.26 15.84
C ILE A 204 -19.96 -10.71 16.28
N THR A 205 -20.57 -11.69 15.60
CA THR A 205 -20.39 -13.11 15.95
C THR A 205 -18.93 -13.53 15.86
N THR A 206 -18.24 -13.13 14.80
CA THR A 206 -16.82 -13.47 14.60
C THR A 206 -15.95 -12.75 15.63
N ALA A 207 -16.14 -11.45 15.84
CA ALA A 207 -15.35 -10.66 16.77
C ALA A 207 -15.47 -11.18 18.21
N VAL A 208 -16.69 -11.51 18.66
CA VAL A 208 -16.94 -12.09 19.98
C VAL A 208 -16.25 -13.45 20.13
N ARG A 209 -16.33 -14.30 19.11
CA ARG A 209 -15.69 -15.62 19.12
C ARG A 209 -14.17 -15.51 19.23
N GLU A 210 -13.54 -14.67 18.42
CA GLU A 210 -12.08 -14.47 18.42
C GLU A 210 -11.60 -13.81 19.72
N SER A 211 -12.44 -13.00 20.37
CA SER A 211 -12.16 -12.35 21.65
C SER A 211 -12.57 -13.17 22.88
N SER A 212 -13.01 -14.41 22.72
CA SER A 212 -13.61 -15.21 23.80
C SER A 212 -12.72 -15.44 25.03
N ALA A 213 -11.39 -15.37 24.88
CA ALA A 213 -10.44 -15.42 25.98
C ALA A 213 -10.29 -14.10 26.75
N GLN A 214 -10.70 -12.96 26.16
CA GLN A 214 -10.61 -11.61 26.71
C GLN A 214 -12.01 -11.04 26.99
N ARG A 215 -12.59 -11.39 28.14
CA ARG A 215 -13.98 -11.06 28.46
C ARG A 215 -14.31 -9.56 28.43
N GLU A 216 -13.37 -8.71 28.79
CA GLU A 216 -13.56 -7.25 28.66
C GLU A 216 -13.65 -6.80 27.19
N GLN A 217 -12.94 -7.46 26.27
CA GLN A 217 -13.08 -7.17 24.83
C GLN A 217 -14.44 -7.61 24.29
N VAL A 218 -14.95 -8.76 24.74
CA VAL A 218 -16.31 -9.22 24.38
C VAL A 218 -17.35 -8.16 24.75
N LYS A 219 -17.28 -7.59 25.97
CA LYS A 219 -18.18 -6.53 26.42
C LYS A 219 -18.06 -5.28 25.54
N LYS A 220 -16.83 -4.82 25.27
CA LYS A 220 -16.59 -3.66 24.41
C LYS A 220 -17.12 -3.84 22.99
N ILE A 221 -16.95 -5.02 22.41
CA ILE A 221 -17.50 -5.36 21.09
C ILE A 221 -19.02 -5.25 21.09
N ILE A 222 -19.70 -5.73 22.15
CA ILE A 222 -21.15 -5.63 22.28
C ILE A 222 -21.58 -4.16 22.45
N GLU A 223 -20.90 -3.39 23.32
CA GLU A 223 -21.13 -1.95 23.50
C GLU A 223 -20.95 -1.19 22.16
N THR A 224 -19.91 -1.52 21.37
CA THR A 224 -19.66 -0.95 20.04
C THR A 224 -20.80 -1.26 19.07
N GLY A 225 -21.30 -2.50 19.08
CA GLY A 225 -22.46 -2.89 18.28
C GLY A 225 -23.72 -2.09 18.64
N GLN A 226 -23.97 -1.84 19.94
CA GLN A 226 -25.08 -1.03 20.42
C GLN A 226 -24.93 0.43 19.97
N ASN A 227 -23.74 1.01 20.13
CA ASN A 227 -23.42 2.38 19.70
C ASN A 227 -23.54 2.55 18.18
N SER A 228 -23.32 1.49 17.41
CA SER A 228 -23.51 1.44 15.96
C SER A 228 -25.00 1.28 15.55
N GLY A 229 -25.92 1.23 16.51
CA GLY A 229 -27.37 1.20 16.25
C GLY A 229 -27.98 -0.18 16.04
N ILE A 230 -27.25 -1.25 16.36
CA ILE A 230 -27.81 -2.61 16.34
C ILE A 230 -28.76 -2.77 17.53
N SER A 231 -29.96 -3.35 17.31
CA SER A 231 -30.93 -3.56 18.39
C SER A 231 -30.40 -4.56 19.43
N ASN A 232 -30.79 -4.36 20.70
CA ASN A 232 -30.38 -5.23 21.80
C ASN A 232 -30.74 -6.72 21.54
N GLU A 233 -31.91 -7.00 20.94
CA GLU A 233 -32.34 -8.35 20.56
C GLU A 233 -31.36 -9.00 19.57
N ASN A 234 -30.95 -8.24 18.53
CA ASN A 234 -29.97 -8.73 17.56
C ASN A 234 -28.58 -8.92 18.19
N LEU A 235 -28.14 -7.98 19.04
CA LEU A 235 -26.85 -8.07 19.73
C LEU A 235 -26.80 -9.30 20.65
N GLU A 236 -27.86 -9.57 21.41
CA GLU A 236 -27.94 -10.75 22.23
C GLU A 236 -27.79 -12.02 21.38
N LYS A 237 -28.52 -12.08 20.26
CA LYS A 237 -28.41 -13.20 19.32
C LYS A 237 -27.00 -13.36 18.76
N TYR A 238 -26.43 -12.30 18.26
CA TYR A 238 -25.12 -12.32 17.58
C TYR A 238 -23.98 -12.62 18.55
N ALA A 239 -24.00 -11.99 19.73
CA ALA A 239 -22.98 -12.20 20.75
C ALA A 239 -23.07 -13.64 21.35
N THR A 240 -24.27 -14.15 21.59
CA THR A 240 -24.48 -15.53 22.05
C THR A 240 -23.98 -16.53 20.99
N ASN A 241 -24.27 -16.29 19.70
CA ASN A 241 -23.75 -17.11 18.61
C ASN A 241 -22.20 -17.08 18.54
N GLY A 242 -21.59 -15.99 18.98
CA GLY A 242 -20.13 -15.85 19.12
C GLY A 242 -19.56 -16.47 20.39
N GLY A 243 -20.39 -16.93 21.32
CA GLY A 243 -19.99 -17.59 22.56
C GLY A 243 -19.96 -16.68 23.81
N ALA A 244 -20.58 -15.48 23.73
CA ALA A 244 -20.82 -14.66 24.91
C ALA A 244 -21.91 -15.30 25.80
N THR A 245 -21.77 -15.16 27.10
CA THR A 245 -22.80 -15.59 28.04
C THR A 245 -23.91 -14.57 28.16
N ALA A 246 -25.13 -15.00 28.54
CA ALA A 246 -26.25 -14.08 28.75
C ALA A 246 -25.94 -13.01 29.81
N GLU A 247 -25.12 -13.35 30.81
CA GLU A 247 -24.68 -12.40 31.84
C GLU A 247 -23.75 -11.30 31.26
N GLU A 248 -22.81 -11.68 30.38
CA GLU A 248 -21.92 -10.73 29.71
C GLU A 248 -22.68 -9.77 28.79
N VAL A 249 -23.66 -10.33 28.05
CA VAL A 249 -24.52 -9.50 27.17
C VAL A 249 -25.34 -8.51 28.02
N ALA A 250 -26.00 -9.00 29.10
CA ALA A 250 -26.74 -8.12 29.99
C ALA A 250 -25.88 -7.02 30.61
N GLN A 251 -24.69 -7.37 31.11
CA GLN A 251 -23.76 -6.39 31.69
C GLN A 251 -23.27 -5.35 30.69
N ALA A 252 -23.10 -5.72 29.40
CA ALA A 252 -22.71 -4.79 28.36
C ALA A 252 -23.84 -3.85 27.96
N LEU A 253 -25.09 -4.35 27.91
CA LEU A 253 -26.26 -3.57 27.48
C LEU A 253 -26.89 -2.73 28.62
N ASP A 254 -26.69 -3.10 29.90
CA ASP A 254 -27.28 -2.39 31.06
C ASP A 254 -26.52 -1.08 31.44
N LYS A 255 -25.36 -0.81 30.85
CA LYS A 255 -24.54 0.39 31.17
C LYS A 255 -25.04 1.68 30.51
N ASN A 256 -26.07 1.63 29.70
CA ASN A 256 -26.73 2.74 29.05
C ASN A 256 -28.23 2.74 29.43
#